data_e9de4bf5caaa3d6cf4796494745684fd
#
_entry.id   e9de4bf5caaa3d6cf4796494745684fd
#
_cell.length_a   1.000
_cell.length_b   1.000
_cell.length_c   1.000
_cell.angle_alpha   90.00
_cell.angle_beta   90.00
_cell.angle_gamma   90.00
#
_symmetry.space_group_name_H-M   'P 1'
#
loop_
_entity.id
_entity.type
_entity.pdbx_description
1 polymer ?
#
loop_
_entity_poly.entity_id
_entity_poly.type
_entity_poly.pdbx_seq_one_letter_code
_entity_poly.pdbx_strand_id
1 'polypeptide(L)'
;MKAPLDHVLRHNTWANGTLLDFCRSLDPVRLDDQARGTYGSLYGTLQHLVGAEQWYVQLITGELIGAAIRRDERRTLDELASIATTLGARTLAIAASDDPDRTIPVDDDNDRSTVGTLLAQLVHHGNEHRTQATTILGSNGIQPPAISAWAYGRAVGISQHDGD
;
A
#
# COMPACT_ATOMS: atom_id res chain seq x y z
N MET A 1 13.32 -14.41 -15.87
CA MET A 1 12.12 -14.80 -15.07
C MET A 1 12.08 -13.90 -13.85
N LYS A 2 10.95 -13.26 -13.56
CA LYS A 2 10.83 -12.41 -12.36
C LYS A 2 10.71 -13.29 -11.11
N ALA A 3 11.38 -12.88 -10.02
CA ALA A 3 11.25 -13.59 -8.76
C ALA A 3 9.81 -13.46 -8.18
N PRO A 4 9.30 -14.45 -7.41
CA PRO A 4 7.97 -14.34 -6.78
C PRO A 4 7.75 -13.05 -6.00
N LEU A 5 8.77 -12.55 -5.30
CA LEU A 5 8.73 -11.29 -4.56
C LEU A 5 8.46 -10.09 -5.48
N ASP A 6 9.00 -10.07 -6.70
CA ASP A 6 8.73 -9.00 -7.69
C ASP A 6 7.22 -8.93 -8.03
N HIS A 7 6.56 -10.08 -8.22
CA HIS A 7 5.11 -10.12 -8.45
C HIS A 7 4.31 -9.63 -7.25
N VAL A 8 4.71 -10.02 -6.03
CA VAL A 8 4.04 -9.59 -4.80
C VAL A 8 4.12 -8.08 -4.62
N LEU A 9 5.30 -7.50 -4.80
CA LEU A 9 5.50 -6.04 -4.65
C LEU A 9 4.79 -5.25 -5.75
N ARG A 10 4.81 -5.73 -7.00
CA ARG A 10 4.04 -5.10 -8.10
C ARG A 10 2.54 -5.15 -7.86
N HIS A 11 2.03 -6.29 -7.38
CA HIS A 11 0.63 -6.39 -6.97
C HIS A 11 0.31 -5.39 -5.87
N ASN A 12 1.14 -5.29 -4.82
CA ASN A 12 0.93 -4.34 -3.72
C ASN A 12 0.80 -2.90 -4.25
N THR A 13 1.73 -2.46 -5.09
CA THR A 13 1.71 -1.12 -5.70
C THR A 13 0.46 -0.90 -6.57
N TRP A 14 0.14 -1.86 -7.42
CA TRP A 14 -1.03 -1.80 -8.29
C TRP A 14 -2.33 -1.74 -7.48
N ALA A 15 -2.46 -2.56 -6.45
CA ALA A 15 -3.66 -2.61 -5.62
C ALA A 15 -3.87 -1.31 -4.82
N ASN A 16 -2.78 -0.70 -4.32
CA ASN A 16 -2.85 0.61 -3.66
C ASN A 16 -3.29 1.69 -4.64
N GLY A 17 -2.68 1.74 -5.83
CA GLY A 17 -3.06 2.69 -6.89
C GLY A 17 -4.52 2.53 -7.31
N THR A 18 -4.95 1.30 -7.59
CA THR A 18 -6.34 1.00 -7.99
C THR A 18 -7.35 1.44 -6.92
N LEU A 19 -7.04 1.20 -5.64
CA LEU A 19 -7.92 1.60 -4.54
C LEU A 19 -7.97 3.13 -4.37
N LEU A 20 -6.83 3.81 -4.45
CA LEU A 20 -6.74 5.28 -4.38
C LEU A 20 -7.49 5.93 -5.54
N ASP A 21 -7.30 5.44 -6.77
CA ASP A 21 -7.99 5.94 -7.96
C ASP A 21 -9.51 5.74 -7.87
N PHE A 22 -9.95 4.58 -7.36
CA PHE A 22 -11.37 4.34 -7.10
C PHE A 22 -11.92 5.36 -6.09
N CYS A 23 -11.23 5.57 -4.97
CA CYS A 23 -11.68 6.50 -3.93
C CYS A 23 -11.70 7.96 -4.39
N ARG A 24 -10.85 8.34 -5.36
CA ARG A 24 -10.88 9.68 -5.99
C ARG A 24 -12.15 9.92 -6.80
N SER A 25 -12.79 8.88 -7.31
CA SER A 25 -14.03 8.98 -8.10
C SER A 25 -15.29 9.06 -7.22
N LEU A 26 -15.17 8.87 -5.90
CA LEU A 26 -16.30 8.92 -4.98
C LEU A 26 -16.70 10.36 -4.66
N ASP A 27 -17.96 10.54 -4.20
CA ASP A 27 -18.35 11.75 -3.51
C ASP A 27 -17.42 11.98 -2.31
N PRO A 28 -16.79 13.16 -2.15
CA PRO A 28 -15.86 13.42 -1.05
C PRO A 28 -16.41 13.10 0.34
N VAL A 29 -17.72 13.20 0.58
CA VAL A 29 -18.36 12.85 1.86
C VAL A 29 -18.14 11.37 2.20
N ARG A 30 -17.99 10.49 1.21
CA ARG A 30 -17.76 9.05 1.39
C ARG A 30 -16.39 8.73 1.97
N LEU A 31 -15.45 9.65 1.87
CA LEU A 31 -14.12 9.49 2.46
C LEU A 31 -14.14 9.51 3.99
N ASP A 32 -15.21 10.02 4.59
CA ASP A 32 -15.40 10.01 6.04
C ASP A 32 -16.20 8.78 6.54
N ASP A 33 -16.67 7.91 5.62
CA ASP A 33 -17.35 6.64 5.95
C ASP A 33 -16.45 5.75 6.82
N GLN A 34 -17.07 5.01 7.74
CA GLN A 34 -16.42 4.11 8.68
C GLN A 34 -17.12 2.76 8.74
N ALA A 35 -16.42 1.74 9.24
CA ALA A 35 -16.98 0.45 9.60
C ALA A 35 -16.42 -0.04 10.95
N ARG A 36 -17.16 -0.91 11.63
CA ARG A 36 -16.70 -1.49 12.90
C ARG A 36 -15.47 -2.38 12.68
N GLY A 37 -14.47 -2.22 13.53
CA GLY A 37 -13.25 -3.06 13.48
C GLY A 37 -12.23 -2.63 12.41
N THR A 38 -12.40 -1.45 11.84
CA THR A 38 -11.41 -0.86 10.92
C THR A 38 -10.58 0.22 11.61
N TYR A 39 -9.49 0.64 10.98
CA TYR A 39 -8.53 1.62 11.52
C TYR A 39 -9.16 3.00 11.81
N GLY A 40 -10.18 3.38 11.05
CA GLY A 40 -10.85 4.66 11.16
C GLY A 40 -11.74 4.94 9.95
N SER A 41 -11.77 6.21 9.48
CA SER A 41 -12.46 6.52 8.23
C SER A 41 -11.75 5.93 7.02
N LEU A 42 -12.46 5.85 5.89
CA LEU A 42 -11.89 5.42 4.61
C LEU A 42 -10.63 6.25 4.28
N TYR A 43 -10.76 7.59 4.36
CA TYR A 43 -9.62 8.48 4.16
C TYR A 43 -8.47 8.21 5.13
N GLY A 44 -8.76 8.12 6.43
CA GLY A 44 -7.75 7.85 7.46
C GLY A 44 -7.00 6.54 7.21
N THR A 45 -7.72 5.51 6.76
CA THR A 45 -7.16 4.20 6.41
C THR A 45 -6.23 4.31 5.19
N LEU A 46 -6.63 5.05 4.15
CA LEU A 46 -5.80 5.26 2.94
C LEU A 46 -4.54 6.07 3.25
N GLN A 47 -4.67 7.15 4.02
CA GLN A 47 -3.52 7.96 4.42
C GLN A 47 -2.54 7.17 5.27
N HIS A 48 -3.03 6.36 6.21
CA HIS A 48 -2.21 5.50 7.04
C HIS A 48 -1.50 4.42 6.21
N LEU A 49 -2.20 3.80 5.28
CA LEU A 49 -1.64 2.82 4.34
C LEU A 49 -0.38 3.37 3.63
N VAL A 50 -0.51 4.53 3.00
CA VAL A 50 0.61 5.14 2.25
C VAL A 50 1.68 5.67 3.20
N GLY A 51 1.29 6.25 4.33
CA GLY A 51 2.22 6.77 5.33
C GLY A 51 3.10 5.68 5.97
N ALA A 52 2.53 4.51 6.21
CA ALA A 52 3.30 3.38 6.73
C ALA A 52 4.30 2.84 5.68
N GLU A 53 3.89 2.73 4.41
CA GLU A 53 4.84 2.37 3.34
C GLU A 53 5.97 3.39 3.20
N GLN A 54 5.64 4.70 3.29
CA GLN A 54 6.65 5.76 3.29
C GLN A 54 7.66 5.59 4.45
N TRP A 55 7.17 5.29 5.63
CA TRP A 55 8.00 5.05 6.81
C TRP A 55 8.91 3.81 6.64
N TYR A 56 8.39 2.67 6.15
CA TYR A 56 9.22 1.47 5.91
C TYR A 56 10.32 1.74 4.90
N VAL A 57 10.00 2.41 3.79
CA VAL A 57 11.00 2.77 2.76
C VAL A 57 12.02 3.74 3.32
N GLN A 58 11.61 4.72 4.13
CA GLN A 58 12.52 5.66 4.77
C GLN A 58 13.46 4.96 5.76
N LEU A 59 12.98 4.00 6.56
CA LEU A 59 13.85 3.20 7.44
C LEU A 59 14.93 2.47 6.65
N ILE A 60 14.55 1.86 5.52
CA ILE A 60 15.48 1.06 4.70
C ILE A 60 16.52 1.95 4.00
N THR A 61 16.12 3.09 3.49
CA THR A 61 16.94 3.91 2.57
C THR A 61 17.53 5.16 3.23
N GLY A 62 16.97 5.63 4.34
CA GLY A 62 17.25 6.94 4.93
C GLY A 62 16.59 8.12 4.18
N GLU A 63 15.88 7.86 3.07
CA GLU A 63 15.31 8.90 2.21
C GLU A 63 13.79 9.01 2.42
N LEU A 64 13.30 10.22 2.66
CA LEU A 64 11.87 10.53 2.66
C LEU A 64 11.39 10.71 1.21
N ILE A 65 10.47 9.87 0.77
CA ILE A 65 9.88 9.92 -0.57
C ILE A 65 8.64 10.83 -0.56
N GLY A 66 8.74 11.96 -1.24
CA GLY A 66 7.66 12.96 -1.29
C GLY A 66 7.53 13.76 0.02
N ALA A 67 6.40 14.43 0.20
CA ALA A 67 6.11 15.15 1.44
C ALA A 67 5.77 14.17 2.58
N ALA A 68 6.22 14.44 3.79
CA ALA A 68 5.94 13.62 4.96
C ALA A 68 4.42 13.44 5.17
N ILE A 69 3.98 12.21 5.31
CA ILE A 69 2.58 11.91 5.63
C ILE A 69 2.45 11.84 7.15
N ARG A 70 1.76 12.84 7.72
CA ARG A 70 1.54 12.96 9.16
C ARG A 70 0.07 12.68 9.48
N ARG A 71 -0.20 12.18 10.68
CA ARG A 71 -1.55 11.83 11.10
C ARG A 71 -2.47 13.03 11.25
N ASP A 72 -1.91 14.17 11.60
CA ASP A 72 -2.61 15.45 11.88
C ASP A 72 -2.70 16.37 10.65
N GLU A 73 -2.10 16.00 9.53
CA GLU A 73 -2.09 16.77 8.30
C GLU A 73 -2.75 15.97 7.16
N ARG A 74 -3.87 16.48 6.63
CA ARG A 74 -4.60 15.82 5.55
C ARG A 74 -3.91 16.06 4.20
N ARG A 75 -3.50 14.99 3.53
CA ARG A 75 -3.01 15.01 2.15
C ARG A 75 -4.16 14.80 1.17
N THR A 76 -4.06 15.34 -0.03
CA THR A 76 -5.02 15.01 -1.09
C THR A 76 -4.81 13.55 -1.55
N LEU A 77 -5.86 12.93 -2.11
CA LEU A 77 -5.71 11.59 -2.70
C LEU A 77 -4.75 11.57 -3.88
N ASP A 78 -4.60 12.70 -4.60
CA ASP A 78 -3.61 12.85 -5.68
C ASP A 78 -2.17 12.80 -5.15
N GLU A 79 -1.90 13.50 -4.05
CA GLU A 79 -0.60 13.44 -3.38
C GLU A 79 -0.31 12.02 -2.87
N LEU A 80 -1.29 11.37 -2.22
CA LEU A 80 -1.14 9.99 -1.75
C LEU A 80 -0.87 9.02 -2.91
N ALA A 81 -1.56 9.14 -4.03
CA ALA A 81 -1.37 8.29 -5.21
C ALA A 81 0.02 8.50 -5.85
N SER A 82 0.47 9.74 -5.94
CA SER A 82 1.81 10.07 -6.44
C SER A 82 2.91 9.49 -5.56
N ILE A 83 2.79 9.66 -4.24
CA ILE A 83 3.72 9.10 -3.26
C ILE A 83 3.72 7.57 -3.34
N ALA A 84 2.55 6.92 -3.33
CA ALA A 84 2.43 5.46 -3.40
C ALA A 84 3.08 4.88 -4.67
N THR A 85 2.92 5.55 -5.82
CA THR A 85 3.56 5.15 -7.08
C THR A 85 5.09 5.19 -6.97
N THR A 86 5.65 6.24 -6.40
CA THR A 86 7.09 6.42 -6.23
C THR A 86 7.64 5.41 -5.21
N LEU A 87 6.92 5.19 -4.10
CA LEU A 87 7.26 4.17 -3.10
C LEU A 87 7.29 2.78 -3.72
N GLY A 88 6.31 2.42 -4.55
CA GLY A 88 6.27 1.14 -5.24
C GLY A 88 7.50 0.90 -6.13
N ALA A 89 7.92 1.90 -6.91
CA ALA A 89 9.14 1.82 -7.70
C ALA A 89 10.39 1.67 -6.81
N ARG A 90 10.46 2.41 -5.70
CA ARG A 90 11.58 2.33 -4.76
C ARG A 90 11.64 0.97 -4.06
N THR A 91 10.51 0.43 -3.64
CA THR A 91 10.41 -0.90 -3.00
C THR A 91 10.88 -2.01 -3.94
N LEU A 92 10.52 -1.95 -5.23
CA LEU A 92 11.04 -2.89 -6.23
C LEU A 92 12.55 -2.77 -6.42
N ALA A 93 13.10 -1.55 -6.41
CA ALA A 93 14.54 -1.34 -6.51
C ALA A 93 15.29 -1.90 -5.28
N ILE A 94 14.75 -1.69 -4.07
CA ILE A 94 15.29 -2.27 -2.83
C ILE A 94 15.32 -3.81 -2.95
N ALA A 95 14.19 -4.42 -3.28
CA ALA A 95 14.09 -5.89 -3.40
C ALA A 95 15.01 -6.49 -4.47
N ALA A 96 15.41 -5.70 -5.47
CA ALA A 96 16.29 -6.15 -6.55
C ALA A 96 17.79 -6.02 -6.22
N SER A 97 18.18 -5.13 -5.32
CA SER A 97 19.59 -4.75 -5.14
C SER A 97 20.09 -4.74 -3.70
N ASP A 98 19.21 -4.76 -2.69
CA ASP A 98 19.61 -4.73 -1.29
C ASP A 98 19.78 -6.16 -0.73
N ASP A 99 20.60 -6.30 0.31
CA ASP A 99 20.72 -7.55 1.05
C ASP A 99 19.51 -7.71 1.98
N PRO A 100 18.69 -8.75 1.81
CA PRO A 100 17.50 -8.96 2.63
C PRO A 100 17.82 -9.18 4.12
N ASP A 101 19.04 -9.62 4.44
CA ASP A 101 19.48 -9.85 5.82
C ASP A 101 20.18 -8.64 6.42
N ARG A 102 20.36 -7.55 5.66
CA ARG A 102 20.92 -6.30 6.19
C ARG A 102 20.03 -5.77 7.31
N THR A 103 20.65 -5.57 8.48
CA THR A 103 19.97 -5.13 9.70
C THR A 103 19.81 -3.62 9.75
N ILE A 104 18.62 -3.16 10.12
CA ILE A 104 18.21 -1.75 10.20
C ILE A 104 17.71 -1.45 11.61
N PRO A 105 18.11 -0.33 12.24
CA PRO A 105 17.47 0.16 13.45
C PRO A 105 16.03 0.61 13.12
N VAL A 106 15.07 0.25 13.98
CA VAL A 106 13.64 0.55 13.75
C VAL A 106 13.19 1.72 14.63
N ASP A 107 13.71 1.81 15.85
CA ASP A 107 13.43 2.90 16.78
C ASP A 107 14.62 3.19 17.71
N ASP A 108 14.42 4.15 18.64
CA ASP A 108 15.43 4.59 19.60
C ASP A 108 15.70 3.57 20.71
N ASP A 109 14.87 2.53 20.89
CA ASP A 109 14.96 1.51 21.95
C ASP A 109 15.86 0.31 21.59
N ASN A 110 16.75 0.45 20.61
CA ASN A 110 17.61 -0.60 20.05
C ASN A 110 16.88 -1.75 19.33
N ASP A 111 15.61 -1.59 18.99
CA ASP A 111 14.94 -2.55 18.15
C ASP A 111 15.52 -2.54 16.74
N ARG A 112 15.82 -3.72 16.24
CA ARG A 112 16.40 -3.92 14.92
C ARG A 112 15.55 -4.90 14.12
N SER A 113 15.48 -4.65 12.84
CA SER A 113 14.82 -5.55 11.87
C SER A 113 15.74 -5.78 10.67
N THR A 114 15.34 -6.62 9.75
CA THR A 114 16.06 -6.79 8.48
C THR A 114 15.27 -6.15 7.33
N VAL A 115 15.96 -5.84 6.23
CA VAL A 115 15.32 -5.36 5.00
C VAL A 115 14.21 -6.30 4.57
N GLY A 116 14.47 -7.62 4.57
CA GLY A 116 13.49 -8.64 4.20
C GLY A 116 12.25 -8.62 5.09
N THR A 117 12.43 -8.47 6.41
CA THR A 117 11.30 -8.36 7.36
C THR A 117 10.49 -7.09 7.12
N LEU A 118 11.16 -5.95 6.88
CA LEU A 118 10.46 -4.68 6.61
C LEU A 118 9.67 -4.73 5.29
N LEU A 119 10.21 -5.38 4.25
CA LEU A 119 9.48 -5.60 2.99
C LEU A 119 8.28 -6.54 3.17
N ALA A 120 8.43 -7.60 3.97
CA ALA A 120 7.31 -8.50 4.30
C ALA A 120 6.22 -7.76 5.10
N GLN A 121 6.63 -6.94 6.08
CA GLN A 121 5.71 -6.14 6.88
C GLN A 121 4.99 -5.09 6.04
N LEU A 122 5.67 -4.44 5.08
CA LEU A 122 5.06 -3.51 4.15
C LEU A 122 3.91 -4.16 3.38
N VAL A 123 4.13 -5.35 2.82
CA VAL A 123 3.10 -6.09 2.07
C VAL A 123 1.95 -6.54 2.98
N HIS A 124 2.27 -7.08 4.17
CA HIS A 124 1.28 -7.55 5.14
C HIS A 124 0.38 -6.40 5.60
N HIS A 125 0.97 -5.31 6.07
CA HIS A 125 0.28 -4.09 6.50
C HIS A 125 -0.57 -3.50 5.36
N GLY A 126 0.00 -3.44 4.15
CA GLY A 126 -0.72 -3.00 2.97
C GLY A 126 -1.99 -3.82 2.72
N ASN A 127 -1.91 -5.15 2.82
CA ASN A 127 -3.05 -6.04 2.64
C ASN A 127 -4.12 -5.84 3.74
N GLU A 128 -3.71 -5.69 5.00
CA GLU A 128 -4.64 -5.44 6.11
C GLU A 128 -5.45 -4.15 5.88
N HIS A 129 -4.79 -3.03 5.56
CA HIS A 129 -5.48 -1.76 5.39
C HIS A 129 -6.29 -1.67 4.09
N ARG A 130 -5.89 -2.34 3.01
CA ARG A 130 -6.74 -2.51 1.83
C ARG A 130 -8.00 -3.30 2.15
N THR A 131 -7.89 -4.37 2.94
CA THR A 131 -9.06 -5.13 3.41
C THR A 131 -9.98 -4.26 4.26
N GLN A 132 -9.45 -3.46 5.16
CA GLN A 132 -10.24 -2.52 5.96
C GLN A 132 -10.95 -1.48 5.08
N ALA A 133 -10.24 -0.88 4.11
CA ALA A 133 -10.84 0.09 3.20
C ALA A 133 -11.98 -0.53 2.36
N THR A 134 -11.78 -1.73 1.82
CA THR A 134 -12.84 -2.44 1.07
C THR A 134 -14.01 -2.85 1.98
N THR A 135 -13.75 -3.17 3.25
CA THR A 135 -14.80 -3.40 4.26
C THR A 135 -15.61 -2.14 4.53
N ILE A 136 -14.96 -0.98 4.67
CA ILE A 136 -15.65 0.30 4.85
C ILE A 136 -16.56 0.57 3.64
N LEU A 137 -16.04 0.45 2.42
CA LEU A 137 -16.82 0.64 1.21
C LEU A 137 -18.04 -0.27 1.17
N GLY A 138 -17.84 -1.59 1.33
CA GLY A 138 -18.93 -2.58 1.29
C GLY A 138 -19.99 -2.37 2.37
N SER A 139 -19.57 -2.04 3.60
CA SER A 139 -20.49 -1.77 4.73
C SER A 139 -21.35 -0.51 4.50
N ASN A 140 -20.90 0.39 3.63
CA ASN A 140 -21.62 1.61 3.27
C ASN A 140 -22.30 1.51 1.88
N GLY A 141 -22.49 0.28 1.37
CA GLY A 141 -23.23 0.02 0.13
C GLY A 141 -22.48 0.36 -1.16
N ILE A 142 -21.16 0.54 -1.09
CA ILE A 142 -20.31 0.84 -2.25
C ILE A 142 -19.56 -0.44 -2.62
N GLN A 143 -19.75 -0.93 -3.86
CA GLN A 143 -19.00 -2.08 -4.36
C GLN A 143 -17.52 -1.71 -4.50
N PRO A 144 -16.60 -2.33 -3.73
CA PRO A 144 -15.18 -2.02 -3.82
C PRO A 144 -14.56 -2.52 -5.13
N PRO A 145 -13.44 -1.94 -5.59
CA PRO A 145 -12.74 -2.42 -6.76
C PRO A 145 -12.11 -3.80 -6.52
N ALA A 146 -11.98 -4.60 -7.58
CA ALA A 146 -11.31 -5.89 -7.53
C ALA A 146 -9.78 -5.69 -7.49
N ILE A 147 -9.16 -5.89 -6.32
CA ILE A 147 -7.73 -5.66 -6.08
C ILE A 147 -6.97 -6.94 -5.68
N SER A 148 -7.52 -8.11 -5.94
CA SER A 148 -6.85 -9.38 -5.69
C SER A 148 -5.66 -9.61 -6.63
N ALA A 149 -4.77 -10.54 -6.27
CA ALA A 149 -3.67 -10.96 -7.14
C ALA A 149 -4.17 -11.52 -8.49
N TRP A 150 -5.34 -12.17 -8.54
CA TRP A 150 -5.97 -12.60 -9.78
C TRP A 150 -6.41 -11.41 -10.65
N ALA A 151 -7.01 -10.39 -10.03
CA ALA A 151 -7.40 -9.17 -10.75
C ALA A 151 -6.16 -8.45 -11.31
N TYR A 152 -5.10 -8.34 -10.53
CA TYR A 152 -3.81 -7.82 -10.98
C TYR A 152 -3.27 -8.58 -12.19
N GLY A 153 -3.20 -9.92 -12.08
CA GLY A 153 -2.69 -10.75 -13.17
C GLY A 153 -3.43 -10.54 -14.49
N ARG A 154 -4.76 -10.40 -14.44
CA ARG A 154 -5.58 -10.06 -15.62
C ARG A 154 -5.31 -8.64 -16.12
N ALA A 155 -5.26 -7.66 -15.21
CA ALA A 155 -5.04 -6.25 -15.57
C ALA A 155 -3.71 -6.01 -16.30
N VAL A 156 -2.66 -6.78 -15.97
CA VAL A 156 -1.33 -6.66 -16.60
C VAL A 156 -1.04 -7.74 -17.66
N GLY A 157 -2.04 -8.56 -18.00
CA GLY A 157 -1.95 -9.54 -19.09
C GLY A 157 -1.06 -10.75 -18.82
N ILE A 158 -0.76 -11.07 -17.54
CA ILE A 158 0.04 -12.25 -17.15
C ILE A 158 -0.81 -13.43 -16.70
N SER A 159 -2.12 -13.24 -16.52
CA SER A 159 -3.10 -14.29 -16.26
C SER A 159 -4.23 -14.17 -17.28
N GLN A 160 -4.59 -15.29 -17.90
CA GLN A 160 -5.74 -15.38 -18.80
C GLN A 160 -6.90 -16.05 -18.06
N HIS A 161 -8.11 -15.62 -18.35
CA HIS A 161 -9.29 -16.38 -18.04
C HIS A 161 -9.62 -17.13 -19.35
N ASP A 162 -9.46 -18.45 -19.36
CA ASP A 162 -10.00 -19.25 -20.44
C ASP A 162 -11.53 -19.12 -20.31
N GLY A 163 -12.09 -18.27 -21.16
CA GLY A 163 -13.51 -17.97 -21.14
C GLY A 163 -14.33 -19.22 -21.43
N ASP A 164 -15.49 -19.33 -20.78
CA ASP A 164 -16.58 -20.22 -21.14
C ASP A 164 -17.01 -20.06 -22.60
#